data_9384707f239dcacdf3c2ab32fc7d46fb
#
_entry.id   9384707f239dcacdf3c2ab32fc7d46fb
#
_cell.length_a   1.000
_cell.length_b   1.000
_cell.length_c   1.000
_cell.angle_alpha   90.00
_cell.angle_beta   90.00
_cell.angle_gamma   90.00
#
_symmetry.space_group_name_H-M   'P 1'
#
loop_
_entity.id
_entity.type
_entity.pdbx_description
1 polymer ?
#
loop_
_entity_poly.entity_id
_entity_poly.type
_entity_poly.pdbx_seq_one_letter_code
_entity_poly.pdbx_strand_id
1 'polypeptide(L)'
;LYNQLVMEVFLGISAASGTGIGEAFIIPDAVKRSISQSKINQADVDAGWKRFEDAIAVVTNDVTEKLASLPKRLPANDAQKEILETYILMLADAVFLKEVKDYYTKNLYNIEYSVNEKAEEYASTLRNAGNDYLAERAQDITDIFGRVLNEMLGIHAFDINKVPEYSVVVANTLSPTDMIVLARKKIAGLALSEGGLSSHVVILARNYGIPAVVGLNRASFQKKITNGEVLIVDTEIGEILADPDAETLAEYGKKIQIEKEDQEFLEEFRDKPALTKDGELFKLYANIGSVEEAEVAAKSGADGIGLFRTEFLYMSMAEGSPHVSARSFNEDEQFEAYKKVLE
;
A
#
# COMPACT_ATOMS: atom_id res chain seq x y z
N LEU A 1 -7.13 8.50 44.41
CA LEU A 1 -8.09 8.12 43.39
C LEU A 1 -7.29 7.55 42.23
N TYR A 2 -7.09 6.24 42.20
CA TYR A 2 -6.56 5.50 41.05
C TYR A 2 -7.61 5.61 39.94
N ASN A 3 -7.32 6.34 38.88
CA ASN A 3 -7.96 6.10 37.60
C ASN A 3 -7.54 4.68 37.18
N GLN A 4 -8.41 3.70 37.34
CA GLN A 4 -8.28 2.47 36.60
C GLN A 4 -8.36 2.89 35.13
N LEU A 5 -7.22 2.90 34.43
CA LEU A 5 -7.17 2.95 32.99
C LEU A 5 -7.97 1.74 32.52
N VAL A 6 -9.12 1.98 31.94
CA VAL A 6 -9.97 0.92 31.36
C VAL A 6 -9.45 0.70 29.96
N MET A 7 -8.95 -0.50 29.71
CA MET A 7 -8.60 -0.93 28.35
C MET A 7 -9.69 -0.54 27.38
N GLU A 8 -9.34 0.21 26.34
CA GLU A 8 -10.27 0.58 25.28
C GLU A 8 -10.12 -0.36 24.08
N VAL A 9 -11.24 -0.75 23.50
CA VAL A 9 -11.29 -1.62 22.32
C VAL A 9 -11.87 -0.84 21.16
N PHE A 10 -11.17 -0.86 20.02
CA PHE A 10 -11.58 -0.23 18.79
C PHE A 10 -11.77 -1.29 17.70
N LEU A 11 -12.95 -1.26 17.09
CA LEU A 11 -13.33 -2.20 16.05
C LEU A 11 -12.99 -1.63 14.66
N GLY A 12 -12.41 -2.48 13.83
CA GLY A 12 -12.11 -2.20 12.44
C GLY A 12 -12.34 -3.44 11.57
N ILE A 13 -11.69 -3.46 10.42
CA ILE A 13 -11.74 -4.56 9.46
C ILE A 13 -10.37 -5.21 9.45
N SER A 14 -10.32 -6.53 9.67
CA SER A 14 -9.10 -7.32 9.51
C SER A 14 -8.62 -7.24 8.06
N ALA A 15 -7.42 -6.71 7.85
CA ALA A 15 -6.90 -6.46 6.52
C ALA A 15 -5.68 -7.34 6.16
N ALA A 16 -4.79 -7.61 7.13
CA ALA A 16 -3.66 -8.52 6.97
C ALA A 16 -3.50 -9.33 8.25
N SER A 17 -3.40 -10.65 8.14
CA SER A 17 -3.44 -11.60 9.25
C SER A 17 -2.26 -11.48 10.22
N GLY A 18 -2.49 -11.80 11.50
CA GLY A 18 -1.51 -11.90 12.56
C GLY A 18 -1.89 -11.12 13.82
N THR A 19 -1.08 -11.28 14.85
CA THR A 19 -1.20 -10.55 16.11
C THR A 19 0.06 -9.71 16.32
N GLY A 20 -0.11 -8.44 16.71
CA GLY A 20 1.02 -7.54 16.98
C GLY A 20 0.87 -6.78 18.28
N ILE A 21 1.96 -6.61 19.02
CA ILE A 21 2.03 -5.80 20.25
C ILE A 21 3.16 -4.79 20.08
N GLY A 22 2.87 -3.52 20.33
CA GLY A 22 3.89 -2.47 20.29
C GLY A 22 3.39 -1.14 20.80
N GLU A 23 4.32 -0.21 20.98
CA GLU A 23 3.96 1.16 21.33
C GLU A 23 3.37 1.88 20.12
N ALA A 24 2.30 2.63 20.36
CA ALA A 24 1.65 3.44 19.34
C ALA A 24 2.62 4.51 18.79
N PHE A 25 2.75 4.55 17.50
CA PHE A 25 3.40 5.66 16.80
C PHE A 25 2.42 6.30 15.84
N ILE A 26 1.96 7.50 16.20
CA ILE A 26 0.97 8.23 15.41
C ILE A 26 1.67 9.02 14.32
N ILE A 27 1.40 8.66 13.07
CA ILE A 27 1.82 9.45 11.92
C ILE A 27 0.86 10.63 11.79
N PRO A 28 1.36 11.86 11.84
CA PRO A 28 0.53 13.04 11.66
C PRO A 28 -0.18 12.99 10.30
N ASP A 29 -1.43 13.43 10.29
CA ASP A 29 -2.11 13.65 9.01
C ASP A 29 -1.28 14.54 8.10
N ALA A 30 -1.30 14.24 6.82
CA ALA A 30 -0.73 15.13 5.83
C ALA A 30 -1.31 16.55 6.04
N VAL A 31 -0.44 17.52 6.16
CA VAL A 31 -0.87 18.91 6.31
C VAL A 31 -1.85 19.22 5.18
N LYS A 32 -3.09 19.60 5.53
CA LYS A 32 -4.07 19.98 4.50
C LYS A 32 -3.48 21.13 3.70
N ARG A 33 -3.14 20.84 2.46
CA ARG A 33 -2.65 21.85 1.53
C ARG A 33 -3.74 22.88 1.33
N SER A 34 -3.49 24.10 1.74
CA SER A 34 -4.33 25.22 1.37
C SER A 34 -3.75 25.83 0.09
N ILE A 35 -4.16 25.30 -1.04
CA ILE A 35 -3.75 25.83 -2.35
C ILE A 35 -4.80 26.86 -2.75
N SER A 36 -4.48 28.13 -2.51
CA SER A 36 -5.35 29.22 -2.92
C SER A 36 -5.14 29.54 -4.40
N GLN A 37 -6.23 29.75 -5.11
CA GLN A 37 -6.21 30.29 -6.46
C GLN A 37 -5.77 31.76 -6.43
N SER A 38 -4.64 32.08 -7.05
CA SER A 38 -4.16 33.44 -7.19
C SER A 38 -3.67 33.70 -8.61
N LYS A 39 -3.82 34.95 -9.09
CA LYS A 39 -3.30 35.37 -10.39
C LYS A 39 -1.84 35.76 -10.28
N ILE A 40 -1.09 35.45 -11.33
CA ILE A 40 0.31 35.83 -11.50
C ILE A 40 0.47 36.78 -12.69
N ASN A 41 1.59 37.48 -12.76
CA ASN A 41 1.93 38.23 -13.94
C ASN A 41 2.56 37.37 -15.01
N GLN A 42 2.46 37.79 -16.27
CA GLN A 42 3.07 37.07 -17.40
C GLN A 42 4.60 36.91 -17.23
N ALA A 43 5.24 37.86 -16.59
CA ALA A 43 6.69 37.82 -16.32
C ALA A 43 7.09 36.69 -15.34
N ASP A 44 6.17 36.23 -14.50
CA ASP A 44 6.44 35.22 -13.45
C ASP A 44 6.24 33.78 -13.96
N VAL A 45 5.72 33.60 -15.20
CA VAL A 45 5.36 32.30 -15.76
C VAL A 45 6.56 31.35 -15.81
N ASP A 46 7.69 31.80 -16.36
CA ASP A 46 8.87 30.95 -16.50
C ASP A 46 9.47 30.56 -15.14
N ALA A 47 9.47 31.47 -14.19
CA ALA A 47 9.94 31.19 -12.83
C ALA A 47 9.04 30.18 -12.10
N GLY A 48 7.72 30.31 -12.24
CA GLY A 48 6.77 29.34 -11.69
C GLY A 48 6.92 27.96 -12.32
N TRP A 49 7.05 27.91 -13.65
CA TRP A 49 7.25 26.65 -14.35
C TRP A 49 8.55 25.96 -13.92
N LYS A 50 9.63 26.71 -13.79
CA LYS A 50 10.92 26.18 -13.32
C LYS A 50 10.82 25.57 -11.92
N ARG A 51 10.10 26.20 -10.99
CA ARG A 51 9.86 25.66 -9.65
C ARG A 51 9.13 24.30 -9.70
N PHE A 52 8.18 24.15 -10.61
CA PHE A 52 7.48 22.88 -10.80
C PHE A 52 8.41 21.80 -11.36
N GLU A 53 9.22 22.13 -12.38
CA GLU A 53 10.22 21.20 -12.93
C GLU A 53 11.24 20.77 -11.88
N ASP A 54 11.71 21.69 -11.05
CA ASP A 54 12.64 21.39 -9.96
C ASP A 54 12.00 20.47 -8.91
N ALA A 55 10.74 20.68 -8.55
CA ALA A 55 10.01 19.83 -7.63
C ALA A 55 9.78 18.43 -8.20
N ILE A 56 9.42 18.30 -9.49
CA ILE A 56 9.34 17.00 -10.18
C ILE A 56 10.69 16.29 -10.10
N ALA A 57 11.79 16.97 -10.37
CA ALA A 57 13.12 16.36 -10.35
C ALA A 57 13.48 15.82 -8.95
N VAL A 58 13.17 16.58 -7.88
CA VAL A 58 13.40 16.14 -6.49
C VAL A 58 12.58 14.90 -6.18
N VAL A 59 11.27 14.89 -6.49
CA VAL A 59 10.39 13.76 -6.21
C VAL A 59 10.77 12.53 -7.05
N THR A 60 11.13 12.73 -8.33
CA THR A 60 11.59 11.63 -9.21
C THR A 60 12.86 10.99 -8.66
N ASN A 61 13.80 11.80 -8.16
CA ASN A 61 15.03 11.28 -7.56
C ASN A 61 14.72 10.46 -6.30
N ASP A 62 13.86 10.94 -5.38
CA ASP A 62 13.44 10.20 -4.18
C ASP A 62 12.81 8.85 -4.53
N VAL A 63 11.90 8.82 -5.51
CA VAL A 63 11.25 7.58 -5.98
C VAL A 63 12.27 6.62 -6.62
N THR A 64 13.20 7.16 -7.41
CA THR A 64 14.25 6.37 -8.08
C THR A 64 15.23 5.77 -7.07
N GLU A 65 15.63 6.51 -6.03
CA GLU A 65 16.45 5.99 -4.95
C GLU A 65 15.74 4.86 -4.19
N LYS A 66 14.45 5.00 -3.91
CA LYS A 66 13.63 3.96 -3.31
C LYS A 66 13.57 2.71 -4.19
N LEU A 67 13.34 2.87 -5.50
CA LEU A 67 13.36 1.79 -6.47
C LEU A 67 14.72 1.07 -6.49
N ALA A 68 15.81 1.83 -6.54
CA ALA A 68 17.17 1.28 -6.54
C ALA A 68 17.53 0.55 -5.23
N SER A 69 16.89 0.90 -4.13
CA SER A 69 17.09 0.28 -2.81
C SER A 69 16.34 -1.03 -2.63
N LEU A 70 15.46 -1.41 -3.57
CA LEU A 70 14.75 -2.69 -3.54
C LEU A 70 15.74 -3.87 -3.68
N PRO A 71 15.45 -5.03 -3.07
CA PRO A 71 16.27 -6.23 -3.22
C PRO A 71 16.40 -6.64 -4.69
N LYS A 72 17.60 -6.98 -5.15
CA LYS A 72 17.89 -7.35 -6.56
C LYS A 72 17.19 -8.64 -7.04
N ARG A 73 16.60 -9.42 -6.15
CA ARG A 73 15.90 -10.68 -6.42
C ARG A 73 14.41 -10.57 -6.13
N LEU A 74 13.82 -9.42 -6.39
CA LEU A 74 12.36 -9.34 -6.36
C LEU A 74 11.77 -10.02 -7.59
N PRO A 75 10.59 -10.64 -7.46
CA PRO A 75 9.79 -11.13 -8.59
C PRO A 75 9.61 -10.03 -9.64
N ALA A 76 9.44 -10.39 -10.91
CA ALA A 76 9.24 -9.42 -11.98
C ALA A 76 8.01 -8.53 -11.74
N ASN A 77 7.00 -9.06 -11.06
CA ASN A 77 5.73 -8.41 -10.74
C ASN A 77 5.65 -8.04 -9.24
N ASP A 78 6.75 -7.60 -8.64
CA ASP A 78 6.72 -7.10 -7.27
C ASP A 78 5.92 -5.80 -7.21
N ALA A 79 4.83 -5.81 -6.42
CA ALA A 79 3.93 -4.67 -6.29
C ALA A 79 4.65 -3.37 -5.90
N GLN A 80 5.75 -3.46 -5.12
CA GLN A 80 6.54 -2.28 -4.75
C GLN A 80 7.25 -1.69 -5.95
N LYS A 81 7.86 -2.55 -6.77
CA LYS A 81 8.57 -2.16 -7.97
C LYS A 81 7.61 -1.52 -8.97
N GLU A 82 6.47 -2.15 -9.20
CA GLU A 82 5.44 -1.67 -10.13
C GLU A 82 4.89 -0.28 -9.72
N ILE A 83 4.59 -0.09 -8.44
CA ILE A 83 4.12 1.22 -7.93
C ILE A 83 5.18 2.30 -8.14
N LEU A 84 6.45 2.03 -7.81
CA LEU A 84 7.52 3.01 -7.96
C LEU A 84 7.81 3.33 -9.43
N GLU A 85 7.80 2.32 -10.31
CA GLU A 85 7.93 2.51 -11.76
C GLU A 85 6.77 3.32 -12.33
N THR A 86 5.54 3.04 -11.90
CA THR A 86 4.34 3.81 -12.28
C THR A 86 4.46 5.27 -11.86
N TYR A 87 4.93 5.55 -10.66
CA TYR A 87 5.14 6.93 -10.20
C TYR A 87 6.16 7.68 -11.07
N ILE A 88 7.26 7.03 -11.46
CA ILE A 88 8.24 7.63 -12.38
C ILE A 88 7.60 7.92 -13.74
N LEU A 89 6.80 7.00 -14.27
CA LEU A 89 6.09 7.20 -15.53
C LEU A 89 5.09 8.36 -15.46
N MET A 90 4.32 8.48 -14.37
CA MET A 90 3.37 9.57 -14.17
C MET A 90 4.07 10.93 -14.10
N LEU A 91 5.22 11.02 -13.41
CA LEU A 91 6.00 12.25 -13.31
C LEU A 91 6.62 12.68 -14.65
N ALA A 92 6.86 11.72 -15.55
CA ALA A 92 7.42 11.95 -16.88
C ALA A 92 6.35 12.05 -17.99
N ASP A 93 5.05 11.99 -17.66
CA ASP A 93 3.97 12.00 -18.65
C ASP A 93 3.92 13.34 -19.40
N ALA A 94 4.36 13.30 -20.67
CA ALA A 94 4.43 14.48 -21.52
C ALA A 94 3.05 15.09 -21.82
N VAL A 95 1.98 14.28 -21.82
CA VAL A 95 0.62 14.77 -22.08
C VAL A 95 0.13 15.55 -20.89
N PHE A 96 0.25 14.98 -19.69
CA PHE A 96 -0.12 15.65 -18.45
C PHE A 96 0.67 16.96 -18.26
N LEU A 97 2.01 16.91 -18.41
CA LEU A 97 2.88 18.08 -18.26
C LEU A 97 2.51 19.19 -19.25
N LYS A 98 2.18 18.83 -20.49
CA LYS A 98 1.71 19.78 -21.50
C LYS A 98 0.39 20.41 -21.10
N GLU A 99 -0.58 19.63 -20.64
CA GLU A 99 -1.88 20.15 -20.22
C GLU A 99 -1.77 21.08 -19.00
N VAL A 100 -0.93 20.76 -18.04
CA VAL A 100 -0.61 21.67 -16.93
C VAL A 100 -0.02 22.97 -17.46
N LYS A 101 0.94 22.89 -18.39
CA LYS A 101 1.59 24.07 -18.97
C LYS A 101 0.60 24.95 -19.73
N ASP A 102 -0.24 24.33 -20.58
CA ASP A 102 -1.25 25.04 -21.35
C ASP A 102 -2.28 25.73 -20.44
N TYR A 103 -2.73 25.01 -19.38
CA TYR A 103 -3.66 25.58 -18.39
C TYR A 103 -3.03 26.74 -17.62
N TYR A 104 -1.80 26.57 -17.14
CA TYR A 104 -1.03 27.55 -16.39
C TYR A 104 -0.80 28.84 -17.19
N THR A 105 -0.28 28.72 -18.42
CA THR A 105 0.05 29.87 -19.27
C THR A 105 -1.19 30.59 -19.78
N LYS A 106 -2.28 29.85 -20.06
CA LYS A 106 -3.54 30.42 -20.54
C LYS A 106 -4.27 31.21 -19.46
N ASN A 107 -4.32 30.66 -18.24
CA ASN A 107 -5.14 31.22 -17.16
C ASN A 107 -4.37 32.15 -16.23
N LEU A 108 -3.04 32.12 -16.25
CA LEU A 108 -2.18 32.89 -15.37
C LEU A 108 -2.55 32.74 -13.88
N TYR A 109 -2.86 31.54 -13.46
CA TYR A 109 -2.97 31.17 -12.03
C TYR A 109 -1.60 30.77 -11.51
N ASN A 110 -1.41 30.82 -10.18
CA ASN A 110 -0.18 30.28 -9.57
C ASN A 110 0.01 28.82 -9.95
N ILE A 111 1.25 28.42 -10.07
CA ILE A 111 1.60 27.07 -10.61
C ILE A 111 1.07 25.96 -9.72
N GLU A 112 1.09 26.14 -8.38
CA GLU A 112 0.58 25.14 -7.44
C GLU A 112 -0.92 24.86 -7.64
N TYR A 113 -1.71 25.91 -7.87
CA TYR A 113 -3.14 25.77 -8.19
C TYR A 113 -3.32 25.04 -9.52
N SER A 114 -2.55 25.41 -10.54
CA SER A 114 -2.65 24.83 -11.88
C SER A 114 -2.30 23.35 -11.89
N VAL A 115 -1.29 22.93 -11.15
CA VAL A 115 -0.91 21.52 -10.98
C VAL A 115 -1.99 20.76 -10.22
N ASN A 116 -2.48 21.31 -9.10
CA ASN A 116 -3.51 20.66 -8.29
C ASN A 116 -4.82 20.47 -9.08
N GLU A 117 -5.25 21.50 -9.82
CA GLU A 117 -6.47 21.46 -10.61
C GLU A 117 -6.41 20.34 -11.67
N LYS A 118 -5.28 20.25 -12.38
CA LYS A 118 -5.11 19.21 -13.40
C LYS A 118 -4.96 17.82 -12.81
N ALA A 119 -4.25 17.66 -11.70
CA ALA A 119 -4.13 16.38 -11.02
C ALA A 119 -5.51 15.89 -10.51
N GLU A 120 -6.33 16.77 -9.93
CA GLU A 120 -7.67 16.42 -9.48
C GLU A 120 -8.63 16.14 -10.66
N GLU A 121 -8.51 16.85 -11.79
CA GLU A 121 -9.29 16.58 -13.00
C GLU A 121 -9.00 15.16 -13.52
N TYR A 122 -7.72 14.77 -13.62
CA TYR A 122 -7.31 13.42 -14.03
C TYR A 122 -7.78 12.36 -13.03
N ALA A 123 -7.52 12.58 -11.73
CA ALA A 123 -7.95 11.66 -10.68
C ALA A 123 -9.48 11.50 -10.65
N SER A 124 -10.23 12.60 -10.78
CA SER A 124 -11.69 12.56 -10.84
C SER A 124 -12.21 11.79 -12.05
N THR A 125 -11.59 11.97 -13.21
CA THR A 125 -11.94 11.25 -14.43
C THR A 125 -11.78 9.74 -14.24
N LEU A 126 -10.67 9.32 -13.63
CA LEU A 126 -10.42 7.89 -13.37
C LEU A 126 -11.35 7.33 -12.30
N ARG A 127 -11.62 8.05 -11.20
CA ARG A 127 -12.58 7.63 -10.17
C ARG A 127 -14.00 7.42 -10.73
N ASN A 128 -14.40 8.26 -11.66
CA ASN A 128 -15.74 8.21 -12.27
C ASN A 128 -15.86 7.18 -13.42
N ALA A 129 -14.79 6.53 -13.79
CA ALA A 129 -14.81 5.50 -14.84
C ALA A 129 -15.47 4.18 -14.42
N GLY A 130 -15.86 4.04 -13.13
CA GLY A 130 -16.64 2.89 -12.63
C GLY A 130 -15.87 1.58 -12.53
N ASN A 131 -14.55 1.66 -12.40
CA ASN A 131 -13.64 0.54 -12.32
C ASN A 131 -12.68 0.74 -11.13
N ASP A 132 -12.57 -0.26 -10.25
CA ASP A 132 -11.76 -0.19 -9.02
C ASP A 132 -10.27 0.05 -9.32
N TYR A 133 -9.74 -0.57 -10.38
CA TYR A 133 -8.36 -0.34 -10.83
C TYR A 133 -8.10 1.13 -11.20
N LEU A 134 -9.02 1.75 -11.94
CA LEU A 134 -8.90 3.16 -12.32
C LEU A 134 -9.05 4.08 -11.09
N ALA A 135 -9.86 3.67 -10.11
CA ALA A 135 -9.97 4.38 -8.84
C ALA A 135 -8.65 4.32 -8.03
N GLU A 136 -7.94 3.19 -8.06
CA GLU A 136 -6.59 3.06 -7.47
C GLU A 136 -5.57 3.94 -8.21
N ARG A 137 -5.59 3.96 -9.55
CA ARG A 137 -4.73 4.87 -10.34
C ARG A 137 -5.04 6.35 -10.09
N ALA A 138 -6.30 6.68 -9.80
CA ALA A 138 -6.66 8.03 -9.36
C ALA A 138 -5.97 8.39 -8.03
N GLN A 139 -5.85 7.42 -7.12
CA GLN A 139 -5.14 7.61 -5.86
C GLN A 139 -3.64 7.80 -6.10
N ASP A 140 -3.03 7.01 -6.98
CA ASP A 140 -1.62 7.15 -7.37
C ASP A 140 -1.30 8.56 -7.88
N ILE A 141 -2.17 9.12 -8.75
CA ILE A 141 -2.03 10.50 -9.26
C ILE A 141 -2.09 11.50 -8.09
N THR A 142 -3.09 11.35 -7.22
CA THR A 142 -3.26 12.22 -6.06
C THR A 142 -2.04 12.18 -5.13
N ASP A 143 -1.48 11.00 -4.92
CA ASP A 143 -0.33 10.77 -4.05
C ASP A 143 0.94 11.38 -4.64
N ILE A 144 1.25 11.06 -5.91
CA ILE A 144 2.53 11.49 -6.49
C ILE A 144 2.58 13.00 -6.78
N PHE A 145 1.52 13.57 -7.35
CA PHE A 145 1.45 15.02 -7.54
C PHE A 145 1.22 15.76 -6.23
N GLY A 146 0.64 15.09 -5.25
CA GLY A 146 0.60 15.54 -3.88
C GLY A 146 1.98 15.76 -3.27
N ARG A 147 2.94 14.88 -3.54
CA ARG A 147 4.35 15.05 -3.12
C ARG A 147 5.02 16.19 -3.84
N VAL A 148 4.80 16.33 -5.15
CA VAL A 148 5.33 17.46 -5.92
C VAL A 148 4.81 18.79 -5.36
N LEU A 149 3.52 18.89 -5.07
CA LEU A 149 2.93 20.09 -4.46
C LEU A 149 3.47 20.38 -3.06
N ASN A 150 3.70 19.35 -2.25
CA ASN A 150 4.32 19.51 -0.93
C ASN A 150 5.74 20.06 -1.05
N GLU A 151 6.53 19.54 -1.99
CA GLU A 151 7.89 20.05 -2.27
C GLU A 151 7.85 21.53 -2.68
N MET A 152 6.96 21.90 -3.61
CA MET A 152 6.79 23.26 -4.06
C MET A 152 6.38 24.23 -2.94
N LEU A 153 5.58 23.76 -1.99
CA LEU A 153 5.07 24.56 -0.87
C LEU A 153 6.01 24.54 0.35
N GLY A 154 7.12 23.82 0.29
CA GLY A 154 8.00 23.62 1.44
C GLY A 154 7.34 22.88 2.60
N ILE A 155 6.30 22.10 2.30
CA ILE A 155 5.61 21.26 3.28
C ILE A 155 6.41 19.96 3.37
N HIS A 156 7.24 19.85 4.39
CA HIS A 156 7.96 18.61 4.63
C HIS A 156 6.97 17.54 5.09
N ALA A 157 6.86 16.48 4.29
CA ALA A 157 6.15 15.27 4.71
C ALA A 157 6.81 14.72 5.99
N PHE A 158 6.01 14.05 6.80
CA PHE A 158 6.55 13.35 7.95
C PHE A 158 7.64 12.36 7.49
N ASP A 159 8.80 12.42 8.14
CA ASP A 159 9.89 11.50 7.83
C ASP A 159 9.57 10.10 8.41
N ILE A 160 9.07 9.22 7.55
CA ILE A 160 8.68 7.86 7.89
C ILE A 160 9.84 7.04 8.51
N ASN A 161 11.09 7.46 8.27
CA ASN A 161 12.25 6.84 8.90
C ASN A 161 12.32 7.09 10.41
N LYS A 162 11.55 8.02 10.96
CA LYS A 162 11.47 8.28 12.41
C LYS A 162 10.57 7.29 13.15
N VAL A 163 9.79 6.47 12.44
CA VAL A 163 8.99 5.42 13.07
C VAL A 163 9.92 4.39 13.71
N PRO A 164 9.78 4.08 15.01
CA PRO A 164 10.60 3.09 15.68
C PRO A 164 10.29 1.67 15.19
N GLU A 165 11.28 0.78 15.30
CA GLU A 165 11.03 -0.66 15.14
C GLU A 165 10.07 -1.18 16.20
N TYR A 166 9.32 -2.21 15.88
CA TYR A 166 8.35 -2.89 16.76
C TYR A 166 7.22 -2.00 17.28
N SER A 167 7.00 -0.81 16.67
CA SER A 167 5.85 0.02 17.00
C SER A 167 4.60 -0.42 16.24
N VAL A 168 3.42 -0.12 16.80
CA VAL A 168 2.15 -0.14 16.09
C VAL A 168 1.95 1.23 15.44
N VAL A 169 1.93 1.26 14.13
CA VAL A 169 1.77 2.50 13.37
C VAL A 169 0.29 2.86 13.29
N VAL A 170 -0.03 4.04 13.81
CA VAL A 170 -1.38 4.61 13.78
C VAL A 170 -1.41 5.75 12.77
N ALA A 171 -2.28 5.64 11.76
CA ALA A 171 -2.42 6.68 10.75
C ALA A 171 -3.85 6.77 10.23
N ASN A 172 -4.18 7.88 9.58
CA ASN A 172 -5.42 7.95 8.82
C ASN A 172 -5.31 7.11 7.55
N THR A 173 -4.28 7.36 6.78
CA THR A 173 -3.88 6.61 5.59
C THR A 173 -2.36 6.59 5.47
N LEU A 174 -1.83 5.68 4.68
CA LEU A 174 -0.41 5.60 4.32
C LEU A 174 -0.28 5.63 2.81
N SER A 175 0.83 6.17 2.33
CA SER A 175 1.18 5.99 0.93
C SER A 175 1.86 4.62 0.72
N PRO A 176 1.78 4.04 -0.49
CA PRO A 176 2.51 2.81 -0.80
C PRO A 176 4.01 2.92 -0.55
N THR A 177 4.61 4.07 -0.84
CA THR A 177 6.03 4.30 -0.60
C THR A 177 6.40 4.36 0.88
N ASP A 178 5.50 4.88 1.74
CA ASP A 178 5.70 4.85 3.19
C ASP A 178 5.61 3.43 3.71
N MET A 179 4.66 2.64 3.19
CA MET A 179 4.52 1.23 3.55
C MET A 179 5.77 0.41 3.21
N ILE A 180 6.43 0.67 2.07
CA ILE A 180 7.69 0.02 1.70
C ILE A 180 8.79 0.29 2.73
N VAL A 181 8.87 1.51 3.24
CA VAL A 181 9.84 1.86 4.29
C VAL A 181 9.49 1.18 5.61
N LEU A 182 8.22 1.22 6.01
CA LEU A 182 7.73 0.61 7.24
C LEU A 182 7.93 -0.91 7.26
N ALA A 183 7.71 -1.57 6.14
CA ALA A 183 7.92 -3.01 6.01
C ALA A 183 9.35 -3.44 6.32
N ARG A 184 10.33 -2.59 6.01
CA ARG A 184 11.75 -2.85 6.33
C ARG A 184 12.09 -2.61 7.79
N LYS A 185 11.28 -1.84 8.51
CA LYS A 185 11.52 -1.47 9.90
C LYS A 185 10.97 -2.47 10.92
N LYS A 186 10.40 -3.59 10.49
CA LYS A 186 9.83 -4.61 11.38
C LYS A 186 8.83 -4.01 12.37
N ILE A 187 7.89 -3.22 11.88
CA ILE A 187 6.81 -2.70 12.73
C ILE A 187 5.92 -3.84 13.24
N ALA A 188 5.34 -3.68 14.42
CA ALA A 188 4.51 -4.68 15.07
C ALA A 188 3.11 -4.79 14.43
N GLY A 189 2.61 -3.72 13.82
CA GLY A 189 1.30 -3.72 13.19
C GLY A 189 0.87 -2.37 12.66
N LEU A 190 -0.28 -2.37 11.98
CA LEU A 190 -0.92 -1.18 11.41
C LEU A 190 -2.33 -1.01 11.93
N ALA A 191 -2.65 0.21 12.31
CA ALA A 191 -3.99 0.64 12.72
C ALA A 191 -4.40 1.87 11.90
N LEU A 192 -5.22 1.66 10.85
CA LEU A 192 -5.57 2.70 9.89
C LEU A 192 -7.04 3.07 9.96
N SER A 193 -7.34 4.38 9.89
CA SER A 193 -8.73 4.86 9.86
C SER A 193 -9.36 4.74 8.48
N GLU A 194 -8.59 4.85 7.42
CA GLU A 194 -9.02 4.73 6.04
C GLU A 194 -8.30 3.58 5.33
N GLY A 195 -8.88 3.09 4.26
CA GLY A 195 -8.33 2.03 3.43
C GLY A 195 -9.31 0.86 3.25
N GLY A 196 -9.34 0.31 2.05
CA GLY A 196 -10.08 -0.90 1.71
C GLY A 196 -9.18 -2.14 1.72
N LEU A 197 -9.79 -3.32 1.68
CA LEU A 197 -9.08 -4.61 1.65
C LEU A 197 -8.23 -4.82 0.39
N SER A 198 -8.55 -4.11 -0.70
CA SER A 198 -7.83 -4.11 -1.98
C SER A 198 -6.80 -3.00 -2.11
N SER A 199 -6.65 -2.12 -1.12
CA SER A 199 -5.69 -1.01 -1.21
C SER A 199 -4.24 -1.51 -1.28
N HIS A 200 -3.38 -0.82 -2.02
CA HIS A 200 -1.95 -1.13 -2.16
C HIS A 200 -1.24 -1.27 -0.80
N VAL A 201 -1.62 -0.47 0.19
CA VAL A 201 -1.08 -0.54 1.56
C VAL A 201 -1.40 -1.88 2.21
N VAL A 202 -2.64 -2.36 2.06
CA VAL A 202 -3.09 -3.65 2.61
C VAL A 202 -2.42 -4.82 1.88
N ILE A 203 -2.30 -4.74 0.55
CA ILE A 203 -1.58 -5.75 -0.23
C ILE A 203 -0.12 -5.84 0.23
N LEU A 204 0.55 -4.72 0.40
CA LEU A 204 1.92 -4.68 0.92
C LEU A 204 2.01 -5.22 2.36
N ALA A 205 1.06 -4.87 3.24
CA ALA A 205 1.02 -5.39 4.61
C ALA A 205 0.92 -6.92 4.62
N ARG A 206 0.05 -7.51 3.78
CA ARG A 206 -0.06 -8.96 3.61
C ARG A 206 1.24 -9.60 3.11
N ASN A 207 1.86 -9.02 2.08
CA ASN A 207 3.10 -9.53 1.49
C ASN A 207 4.27 -9.54 2.48
N TYR A 208 4.26 -8.59 3.43
CA TYR A 208 5.29 -8.50 4.48
C TYR A 208 4.92 -9.18 5.80
N GLY A 209 3.73 -9.78 5.89
CA GLY A 209 3.25 -10.40 7.12
C GLY A 209 3.07 -9.41 8.28
N ILE A 210 2.68 -8.16 7.98
CA ILE A 210 2.45 -7.12 8.98
C ILE A 210 0.96 -7.12 9.34
N PRO A 211 0.58 -7.43 10.60
CA PRO A 211 -0.80 -7.40 11.04
C PRO A 211 -1.43 -6.02 10.79
N ALA A 212 -2.61 -5.97 10.18
CA ALA A 212 -3.25 -4.71 9.84
C ALA A 212 -4.75 -4.72 10.08
N VAL A 213 -5.23 -3.71 10.80
CA VAL A 213 -6.65 -3.38 10.97
C VAL A 213 -6.92 -2.03 10.32
N VAL A 214 -7.93 -1.97 9.47
CA VAL A 214 -8.31 -0.76 8.72
C VAL A 214 -9.77 -0.37 9.01
N GLY A 215 -10.20 0.82 8.57
CA GLY A 215 -11.57 1.29 8.77
C GLY A 215 -11.90 1.65 10.23
N LEU A 216 -10.88 1.93 11.04
CA LEU A 216 -11.05 2.39 12.41
C LEU A 216 -11.73 3.75 12.44
N ASN A 217 -12.71 3.93 13.31
CA ASN A 217 -13.40 5.22 13.42
C ASN A 217 -12.44 6.30 13.89
N ARG A 218 -12.03 7.19 12.97
CA ARG A 218 -11.07 8.25 13.22
C ARG A 218 -11.40 9.14 14.42
N ALA A 219 -12.67 9.47 14.60
CA ALA A 219 -13.10 10.38 15.66
C ALA A 219 -12.96 9.78 17.05
N SER A 220 -13.12 8.47 17.18
CA SER A 220 -12.99 7.75 18.46
C SER A 220 -11.57 7.20 18.66
N PHE A 221 -10.92 6.71 17.60
CA PHE A 221 -9.62 6.06 17.70
C PHE A 221 -8.46 7.07 17.81
N GLN A 222 -8.19 7.84 16.75
CA GLN A 222 -7.01 8.73 16.73
C GLN A 222 -7.02 9.84 17.79
N LYS A 223 -8.20 10.24 18.28
CA LYS A 223 -8.29 11.27 19.34
C LYS A 223 -7.99 10.72 20.73
N LYS A 224 -8.07 9.42 20.92
CA LYS A 224 -7.90 8.77 22.20
C LYS A 224 -6.51 8.18 22.38
N ILE A 225 -5.91 7.67 21.29
CA ILE A 225 -4.58 7.08 21.34
C ILE A 225 -3.52 8.17 21.45
N THR A 226 -2.52 7.90 22.25
CA THR A 226 -1.34 8.76 22.43
C THR A 226 -0.06 8.04 21.99
N ASN A 227 0.96 8.79 21.54
CA ASN A 227 2.25 8.21 21.21
C ASN A 227 2.88 7.52 22.44
N GLY A 228 3.39 6.31 22.25
CA GLY A 228 4.01 5.51 23.30
C GLY A 228 3.02 4.66 24.11
N GLU A 229 1.72 4.79 23.88
CA GLU A 229 0.71 3.92 24.47
C GLU A 229 0.82 2.50 23.90
N VAL A 230 0.71 1.47 24.75
CA VAL A 230 0.79 0.08 24.28
C VAL A 230 -0.48 -0.30 23.57
N LEU A 231 -0.34 -0.80 22.33
CA LEU A 231 -1.44 -1.30 21.53
C LEU A 231 -1.25 -2.79 21.20
N ILE A 232 -2.37 -3.50 21.14
CA ILE A 232 -2.46 -4.83 20.55
C ILE A 232 -3.28 -4.73 19.27
N VAL A 233 -2.74 -5.27 18.18
CA VAL A 233 -3.42 -5.43 16.90
C VAL A 233 -3.86 -6.89 16.82
N ASP A 234 -5.16 -7.16 16.93
CA ASP A 234 -5.74 -8.49 16.76
C ASP A 234 -6.54 -8.55 15.47
N THR A 235 -5.99 -9.21 14.48
CA THR A 235 -6.64 -9.33 13.17
C THR A 235 -7.55 -10.54 13.06
N GLU A 236 -7.58 -11.44 14.04
CA GLU A 236 -8.54 -12.55 14.03
C GLU A 236 -9.97 -12.05 14.15
N ILE A 237 -10.15 -11.04 14.99
CA ILE A 237 -11.46 -10.40 15.25
C ILE A 237 -11.54 -8.96 14.72
N GLY A 238 -10.43 -8.39 14.22
CA GLY A 238 -10.39 -7.05 13.66
C GLY A 238 -10.41 -5.94 14.73
N GLU A 239 -9.69 -6.12 15.82
CA GLU A 239 -9.66 -5.21 16.97
C GLU A 239 -8.30 -4.57 17.20
N ILE A 240 -8.34 -3.35 17.75
CA ILE A 240 -7.19 -2.71 18.39
C ILE A 240 -7.51 -2.52 19.87
N LEU A 241 -6.71 -3.12 20.75
CA LEU A 241 -6.81 -2.92 22.19
C LEU A 241 -5.78 -1.89 22.61
N ALA A 242 -6.23 -0.85 23.31
CA ALA A 242 -5.38 0.22 23.81
C ALA A 242 -5.26 0.16 25.33
N ASP A 243 -4.05 0.39 25.80
CA ASP A 243 -3.66 0.34 27.22
C ASP A 243 -4.09 -0.98 27.90
N PRO A 244 -3.70 -2.15 27.30
CA PRO A 244 -4.05 -3.46 27.87
C PRO A 244 -3.41 -3.66 29.25
N ASP A 245 -4.11 -4.34 30.13
CA ASP A 245 -3.56 -4.72 31.44
C ASP A 245 -2.50 -5.83 31.33
N ALA A 246 -1.81 -6.11 32.41
CA ALA A 246 -0.72 -7.08 32.40
C ALA A 246 -1.18 -8.52 32.11
N GLU A 247 -2.43 -8.87 32.43
CA GLU A 247 -3.01 -10.18 32.15
C GLU A 247 -3.27 -10.32 30.66
N THR A 248 -3.93 -9.34 30.05
CA THR A 248 -4.18 -9.27 28.60
C THR A 248 -2.87 -9.30 27.81
N LEU A 249 -1.86 -8.51 28.20
CA LEU A 249 -0.54 -8.53 27.55
C LEU A 249 0.12 -9.92 27.60
N ALA A 250 0.02 -10.60 28.75
CA ALA A 250 0.58 -11.95 28.88
C ALA A 250 -0.17 -12.98 28.03
N GLU A 251 -1.48 -12.84 27.90
CA GLU A 251 -2.31 -13.70 27.04
C GLU A 251 -1.93 -13.52 25.55
N TYR A 252 -1.91 -12.27 25.07
CA TYR A 252 -1.55 -11.99 23.68
C TYR A 252 -0.08 -12.27 23.37
N GLY A 253 0.82 -12.10 24.34
CA GLY A 253 2.21 -12.53 24.21
C GLY A 253 2.35 -14.04 23.99
N LYS A 254 1.53 -14.86 24.69
CA LYS A 254 1.46 -16.31 24.43
C LYS A 254 0.85 -16.62 23.05
N LYS A 255 -0.19 -15.88 22.65
CA LYS A 255 -0.82 -16.05 21.32
C LYS A 255 0.21 -15.85 20.21
N ILE A 256 0.98 -14.75 20.28
CA ILE A 256 2.06 -14.48 19.30
C ILE A 256 3.12 -15.59 19.29
N GLN A 257 3.50 -16.08 20.48
CA GLN A 257 4.48 -17.15 20.57
C GLN A 257 3.96 -18.45 19.92
N ILE A 258 2.70 -18.79 20.14
CA ILE A 258 2.05 -19.96 19.51
C ILE A 258 1.96 -19.77 18.01
N GLU A 259 1.52 -18.60 17.50
CA GLU A 259 1.45 -18.29 16.07
C GLU A 259 2.82 -18.47 15.42
N LYS A 260 3.89 -18.02 16.08
CA LYS A 260 5.26 -18.17 15.61
C LYS A 260 5.73 -19.62 15.57
N GLU A 261 5.46 -20.38 16.63
CA GLU A 261 5.80 -21.80 16.73
C GLU A 261 5.05 -22.61 15.67
N ASP A 262 3.77 -22.30 15.44
CA ASP A 262 2.96 -22.94 14.39
C ASP A 262 3.53 -22.61 13.00
N GLN A 263 3.95 -21.38 12.77
CA GLN A 263 4.56 -20.99 11.50
C GLN A 263 5.91 -21.70 11.28
N GLU A 264 6.77 -21.74 12.29
CA GLU A 264 8.05 -22.47 12.24
C GLU A 264 7.81 -23.97 12.03
N PHE A 265 6.81 -24.55 12.70
CA PHE A 265 6.40 -25.95 12.52
C PHE A 265 5.91 -26.21 11.09
N LEU A 266 5.10 -25.34 10.53
CA LEU A 266 4.61 -25.48 9.14
C LEU A 266 5.75 -25.35 8.13
N GLU A 267 6.74 -24.47 8.36
CA GLU A 267 7.92 -24.37 7.50
C GLU A 267 8.74 -25.65 7.45
N GLU A 268 8.81 -26.40 8.55
CA GLU A 268 9.49 -27.72 8.57
C GLU A 268 8.82 -28.75 7.65
N PHE A 269 7.52 -28.59 7.37
CA PHE A 269 6.76 -29.50 6.49
C PHE A 269 6.75 -29.07 5.05
N ARG A 270 7.11 -27.85 4.74
CA ARG A 270 7.08 -27.27 3.38
C ARG A 270 7.76 -28.16 2.33
N ASP A 271 8.93 -28.69 2.66
CA ASP A 271 9.75 -29.49 1.74
C ASP A 271 9.59 -31.01 1.98
N LYS A 272 8.67 -31.42 2.87
CA LYS A 272 8.41 -32.83 3.16
C LYS A 272 7.29 -33.35 2.27
N PRO A 273 7.42 -34.58 1.74
CA PRO A 273 6.32 -35.19 0.97
C PRO A 273 5.10 -35.44 1.88
N ALA A 274 3.92 -35.14 1.36
CA ALA A 274 2.69 -35.46 2.07
C ALA A 274 2.43 -36.94 2.01
N LEU A 275 2.49 -37.60 3.18
CA LEU A 275 2.29 -39.03 3.33
C LEU A 275 1.05 -39.34 4.17
N THR A 276 0.27 -40.33 3.77
CA THR A 276 -0.78 -40.89 4.61
C THR A 276 -0.17 -41.70 5.78
N LYS A 277 -0.98 -42.05 6.79
CA LYS A 277 -0.49 -42.85 7.94
C LYS A 277 0.03 -44.24 7.57
N ASP A 278 -0.43 -44.77 6.46
CA ASP A 278 0.01 -46.06 5.86
C ASP A 278 1.17 -45.88 4.86
N GLY A 279 1.68 -44.68 4.69
CA GLY A 279 2.89 -44.38 3.91
C GLY A 279 2.66 -44.13 2.42
N GLU A 280 1.42 -43.98 1.99
CA GLU A 280 1.12 -43.61 0.60
C GLU A 280 1.40 -42.13 0.36
N LEU A 281 2.04 -41.84 -0.78
CA LEU A 281 2.35 -40.47 -1.22
C LEU A 281 1.09 -39.77 -1.76
N PHE A 282 0.79 -38.64 -1.18
CA PHE A 282 -0.27 -37.74 -1.65
C PHE A 282 0.35 -36.47 -2.27
N LYS A 283 -0.15 -36.07 -3.42
CA LYS A 283 0.27 -34.83 -4.04
C LYS A 283 -0.63 -33.69 -3.63
N LEU A 284 -0.02 -32.58 -3.20
CA LEU A 284 -0.70 -31.35 -2.80
C LEU A 284 -0.62 -30.33 -3.92
N TYR A 285 -1.75 -30.01 -4.52
CA TYR A 285 -1.84 -29.03 -5.59
C TYR A 285 -2.52 -27.76 -5.09
N ALA A 286 -1.96 -26.62 -5.48
CA ALA A 286 -2.52 -25.31 -5.16
C ALA A 286 -3.63 -24.91 -6.14
N ASN A 287 -4.62 -24.19 -5.63
CA ASN A 287 -5.56 -23.45 -6.44
C ASN A 287 -5.09 -21.99 -6.53
N ILE A 288 -4.94 -21.46 -7.74
CA ILE A 288 -4.45 -20.12 -7.99
C ILE A 288 -5.42 -19.32 -8.84
N GLY A 289 -5.42 -17.98 -8.66
CA GLY A 289 -6.17 -17.03 -9.45
C GLY A 289 -5.28 -16.10 -10.30
N SER A 290 -3.96 -16.06 -10.01
CA SER A 290 -3.00 -15.24 -10.75
C SER A 290 -1.67 -15.96 -10.97
N VAL A 291 -0.82 -15.39 -11.82
CA VAL A 291 0.54 -15.90 -12.07
C VAL A 291 1.40 -15.74 -10.82
N GLU A 292 1.21 -14.66 -10.07
CA GLU A 292 1.93 -14.36 -8.83
C GLU A 292 1.63 -15.40 -7.73
N GLU A 293 0.38 -15.86 -7.66
CA GLU A 293 -0.01 -16.92 -6.73
C GLU A 293 0.67 -18.26 -7.04
N ALA A 294 1.08 -18.51 -8.28
CA ALA A 294 1.86 -19.70 -8.63
C ALA A 294 3.24 -19.69 -7.96
N GLU A 295 3.91 -18.52 -7.90
CA GLU A 295 5.18 -18.38 -7.19
C GLU A 295 5.01 -18.60 -5.68
N VAL A 296 3.93 -18.09 -5.10
CA VAL A 296 3.61 -18.30 -3.68
C VAL A 296 3.35 -19.78 -3.40
N ALA A 297 2.57 -20.45 -4.26
CA ALA A 297 2.29 -21.86 -4.17
C ALA A 297 3.57 -22.71 -4.23
N ALA A 298 4.47 -22.41 -5.15
CA ALA A 298 5.76 -23.09 -5.26
C ALA A 298 6.63 -22.87 -4.01
N LYS A 299 6.70 -21.65 -3.49
CA LYS A 299 7.42 -21.35 -2.24
C LYS A 299 6.80 -22.02 -1.01
N SER A 300 5.51 -22.29 -1.02
CA SER A 300 4.79 -22.97 0.05
C SER A 300 4.91 -24.50 -0.01
N GLY A 301 5.64 -25.04 -0.97
CA GLY A 301 5.87 -26.48 -1.11
C GLY A 301 4.74 -27.24 -1.83
N ALA A 302 3.94 -26.57 -2.64
CA ALA A 302 2.96 -27.26 -3.48
C ALA A 302 3.65 -28.11 -4.55
N ASP A 303 3.13 -29.33 -4.80
CA ASP A 303 3.60 -30.24 -5.84
C ASP A 303 3.25 -29.77 -7.27
N GLY A 304 2.43 -28.74 -7.38
CA GLY A 304 1.99 -28.15 -8.64
C GLY A 304 0.69 -27.39 -8.50
N ILE A 305 0.15 -26.95 -9.63
CA ILE A 305 -1.12 -26.23 -9.70
C ILE A 305 -2.24 -27.21 -10.06
N GLY A 306 -3.24 -27.29 -9.19
CA GLY A 306 -4.43 -28.12 -9.38
C GLY A 306 -5.54 -27.42 -10.14
N LEU A 307 -5.69 -26.12 -9.90
CA LEU A 307 -6.67 -25.28 -10.57
C LEU A 307 -6.10 -23.87 -10.77
N PHE A 308 -6.13 -23.39 -12.00
CA PHE A 308 -5.88 -21.99 -12.31
C PHE A 308 -7.21 -21.34 -12.70
N ARG A 309 -7.67 -20.42 -11.85
CA ARG A 309 -8.91 -19.67 -12.08
C ARG A 309 -8.66 -18.52 -13.04
N THR A 310 -8.77 -18.82 -14.33
CA THR A 310 -8.42 -17.87 -15.40
C THR A 310 -9.40 -16.71 -15.55
N GLU A 311 -10.58 -16.80 -14.93
CA GLU A 311 -11.50 -15.68 -14.84
C GLU A 311 -10.89 -14.46 -14.15
N PHE A 312 -10.06 -14.66 -13.12
CA PHE A 312 -9.34 -13.56 -12.46
C PHE A 312 -8.22 -13.00 -13.35
N LEU A 313 -7.53 -13.84 -14.10
CA LEU A 313 -6.56 -13.41 -15.10
C LEU A 313 -7.23 -12.54 -16.18
N TYR A 314 -8.41 -12.95 -16.63
CA TYR A 314 -9.20 -12.18 -17.58
C TYR A 314 -9.65 -10.83 -16.99
N MET A 315 -10.07 -10.81 -15.74
CA MET A 315 -10.48 -9.58 -15.03
C MET A 315 -9.30 -8.62 -14.82
N SER A 316 -8.16 -9.12 -14.35
CA SER A 316 -6.97 -8.29 -14.08
C SER A 316 -6.37 -7.67 -15.36
N MET A 317 -6.41 -8.36 -16.48
CA MET A 317 -5.95 -7.84 -17.76
C MET A 317 -6.95 -6.90 -18.43
N ALA A 318 -8.26 -7.09 -18.21
CA ALA A 318 -9.29 -6.15 -18.61
C ALA A 318 -9.16 -4.80 -17.88
N GLU A 319 -8.67 -4.82 -16.65
CA GLU A 319 -8.43 -3.65 -15.81
C GLU A 319 -7.20 -2.84 -16.22
N GLY A 320 -6.21 -3.45 -16.88
CA GLY A 320 -4.92 -2.82 -17.22
C GLY A 320 -4.89 -1.92 -18.47
N SER A 321 -5.99 -1.71 -19.20
CA SER A 321 -5.96 -0.94 -20.44
C SER A 321 -7.08 0.09 -20.56
N PRO A 322 -6.79 1.41 -20.49
CA PRO A 322 -7.79 2.47 -20.54
C PRO A 322 -8.51 2.64 -21.90
N HIS A 323 -8.14 1.85 -22.90
CA HIS A 323 -8.73 1.89 -24.24
C HIS A 323 -9.43 0.60 -24.66
N VAL A 324 -9.73 -0.28 -23.72
CA VAL A 324 -10.38 -1.55 -24.06
C VAL A 324 -11.87 -1.50 -23.75
N SER A 325 -12.59 -0.88 -24.68
CA SER A 325 -13.91 -1.41 -25.02
C SER A 325 -13.70 -2.85 -25.52
N ALA A 326 -13.98 -3.84 -24.66
CA ALA A 326 -14.07 -5.26 -25.02
C ALA A 326 -12.97 -5.78 -25.98
N ARG A 327 -11.68 -5.50 -25.75
CA ARG A 327 -10.62 -6.26 -26.39
C ARG A 327 -10.63 -7.63 -25.73
N SER A 328 -10.97 -8.62 -26.52
CA SER A 328 -10.77 -10.00 -26.17
C SER A 328 -9.31 -10.17 -25.75
N PHE A 329 -9.11 -10.70 -24.54
CA PHE A 329 -7.87 -11.30 -24.08
C PHE A 329 -7.27 -12.10 -25.25
N ASN A 330 -6.11 -11.69 -25.74
CA ASN A 330 -5.56 -12.29 -26.95
C ASN A 330 -4.83 -13.60 -26.60
N GLU A 331 -4.63 -14.45 -27.58
CA GLU A 331 -4.01 -15.75 -27.44
C GLU A 331 -2.56 -15.66 -26.91
N ASP A 332 -1.82 -14.63 -27.30
CA ASP A 332 -0.43 -14.42 -26.89
C ASP A 332 -0.33 -14.06 -25.39
N GLU A 333 -1.23 -13.23 -24.88
CA GLU A 333 -1.29 -12.87 -23.45
C GLU A 333 -1.66 -14.09 -22.59
N GLN A 334 -2.59 -14.90 -23.06
CA GLN A 334 -2.95 -16.16 -22.40
C GLN A 334 -1.76 -17.12 -22.40
N PHE A 335 -1.11 -17.26 -23.54
CA PHE A 335 0.05 -18.13 -23.69
C PHE A 335 1.16 -17.75 -22.71
N GLU A 336 1.52 -16.47 -22.62
CA GLU A 336 2.57 -15.99 -21.72
C GLU A 336 2.19 -16.20 -20.24
N ALA A 337 0.92 -16.02 -19.88
CA ALA A 337 0.46 -16.29 -18.52
C ALA A 337 0.54 -17.79 -18.17
N TYR A 338 0.03 -18.67 -19.04
CA TYR A 338 0.12 -20.13 -18.83
C TYR A 338 1.56 -20.61 -18.83
N LYS A 339 2.41 -20.08 -19.69
CA LYS A 339 3.82 -20.42 -19.74
C LYS A 339 4.52 -20.10 -18.42
N LYS A 340 4.30 -18.90 -17.85
CA LYS A 340 4.86 -18.51 -16.54
C LYS A 340 4.39 -19.41 -15.40
N VAL A 341 3.14 -19.86 -15.43
CA VAL A 341 2.60 -20.78 -14.41
C VAL A 341 3.21 -22.18 -14.53
N LEU A 342 3.61 -22.59 -15.74
CA LEU A 342 4.18 -23.92 -16.02
C LEU A 342 5.70 -23.99 -15.82
N GLU A 343 6.41 -22.87 -15.92
CA GLU A 343 7.85 -22.73 -15.66
C GLU A 343 8.15 -22.65 -14.15
#